data_6ab2c9b54d572d1957aef9da831623e1
#
_entry.id   6ab2c9b54d572d1957aef9da831623e1
#
_cell.length_a   1.000
_cell.length_b   1.000
_cell.length_c   1.000
_cell.angle_alpha   90.00
_cell.angle_beta   90.00
_cell.angle_gamma   90.00
#
_symmetry.space_group_name_H-M   'P 1'
#
loop_
_entity.id
_entity.type
_entity.pdbx_description
1 polymer ?
#
loop_
_entity_poly.entity_id
_entity_poly.type
_entity_poly.pdbx_seq_one_letter_code
_entity_poly.pdbx_strand_id
1 'polypeptide(L)'
;MVNFFKRYLTLLLIIIPINIGAVMNSDIQMSNYKVIGEQIVNTATKYIGVKYRYGHSSPNGFDCSGLTQYVYKKHGIKISRTAKDQYNQGEKVKKNELQSGDLVFFQGKKSKGVRHVGIVIDTFENGHFTFIHASCSKGVRISYSYETYYKRRYVGARRVLV
;
A
#
# COMPACT_ATOMS: atom_id res chain seq x y z
N MET A 1 -63.52 -19.04 34.24
CA MET A 1 -62.59 -19.93 33.48
C MET A 1 -61.82 -19.04 32.52
N VAL A 2 -60.57 -18.69 32.85
CA VAL A 2 -59.72 -17.81 32.03
C VAL A 2 -58.56 -18.67 31.52
N ASN A 3 -58.59 -18.95 30.22
CA ASN A 3 -57.52 -19.71 29.53
C ASN A 3 -56.33 -18.82 29.27
N PHE A 4 -55.21 -19.05 29.98
CA PHE A 4 -53.91 -18.46 29.70
C PHE A 4 -53.25 -19.18 28.51
N PHE A 5 -53.26 -18.55 27.34
CA PHE A 5 -52.41 -18.95 26.20
C PHE A 5 -50.96 -18.52 26.48
N LYS A 6 -50.11 -19.48 26.88
CA LYS A 6 -48.64 -19.31 26.90
C LYS A 6 -48.12 -19.32 25.46
N ARG A 7 -47.77 -18.13 24.93
CA ARG A 7 -46.99 -17.99 23.69
C ARG A 7 -45.54 -18.33 24.01
N TYR A 8 -45.07 -19.47 23.63
CA TYR A 8 -43.65 -19.80 23.58
C TYR A 8 -43.03 -19.11 22.38
N LEU A 9 -42.27 -18.04 22.63
CA LEU A 9 -41.42 -17.37 21.64
C LEU A 9 -40.16 -18.23 21.47
N THR A 10 -40.15 -19.10 20.47
CA THR A 10 -38.98 -19.90 20.10
C THR A 10 -37.96 -18.97 19.45
N LEU A 11 -36.95 -18.55 20.21
CA LEU A 11 -35.79 -17.80 19.69
C LEU A 11 -34.97 -18.78 18.83
N LEU A 12 -35.13 -18.71 17.52
CA LEU A 12 -34.29 -19.44 16.56
C LEU A 12 -32.91 -18.80 16.55
N LEU A 13 -31.97 -19.33 17.34
CA LEU A 13 -30.54 -18.98 17.25
C LEU A 13 -30.01 -19.50 15.92
N ILE A 14 -29.93 -18.65 14.93
CA ILE A 14 -29.22 -18.94 13.67
C ILE A 14 -27.72 -18.95 14.00
N ILE A 15 -27.20 -20.15 14.26
CA ILE A 15 -25.74 -20.35 14.35
C ILE A 15 -25.20 -20.30 12.93
N ILE A 16 -24.67 -19.14 12.54
CA ILE A 16 -23.91 -19.02 11.29
C ILE A 16 -22.56 -19.71 11.54
N PRO A 17 -22.23 -20.79 10.81
CA PRO A 17 -20.94 -21.44 10.97
C PRO A 17 -19.83 -20.46 10.54
N ILE A 18 -19.13 -19.89 11.49
CA ILE A 18 -17.92 -19.12 11.22
C ILE A 18 -16.88 -20.13 10.74
N ASN A 19 -16.45 -19.99 9.50
CA ASN A 19 -15.39 -20.84 8.94
C ASN A 19 -14.05 -20.43 9.55
N ILE A 20 -13.72 -21.01 10.70
CA ILE A 20 -12.50 -20.72 11.49
C ILE A 20 -11.23 -20.88 10.63
N GLY A 21 -11.21 -21.85 9.71
CA GLY A 21 -10.09 -22.05 8.80
C GLY A 21 -9.85 -20.88 7.83
N ALA A 22 -10.91 -20.24 7.34
CA ALA A 22 -10.81 -19.07 6.46
C ALA A 22 -10.31 -17.84 7.22
N VAL A 23 -10.77 -17.63 8.46
CA VAL A 23 -10.34 -16.51 9.31
C VAL A 23 -8.86 -16.66 9.69
N MET A 24 -8.44 -17.85 10.14
CA MET A 24 -7.03 -18.12 10.46
C MET A 24 -6.10 -17.92 9.25
N ASN A 25 -6.55 -18.30 8.06
CA ASN A 25 -5.73 -18.12 6.83
C ASN A 25 -5.58 -16.64 6.46
N SER A 26 -6.62 -15.82 6.64
CA SER A 26 -6.56 -14.37 6.41
C SER A 26 -5.63 -13.68 7.40
N ASP A 27 -5.64 -14.06 8.67
CA ASP A 27 -4.79 -13.45 9.70
C ASP A 27 -3.31 -13.79 9.49
N ILE A 28 -3.00 -15.03 9.11
CA ILE A 28 -1.64 -15.45 8.75
C ILE A 28 -1.16 -14.69 7.52
N GLN A 29 -1.98 -14.52 6.50
CA GLN A 29 -1.64 -13.81 5.28
C GLN A 29 -1.39 -12.31 5.55
N MET A 30 -2.22 -11.68 6.38
CA MET A 30 -2.03 -10.29 6.82
C MET A 30 -0.76 -10.10 7.65
N SER A 31 -0.45 -11.03 8.55
CA SER A 31 0.79 -11.02 9.33
C SER A 31 2.03 -11.12 8.43
N ASN A 32 2.04 -12.05 7.49
CA ASN A 32 3.12 -12.22 6.52
C ASN A 32 3.30 -10.96 5.67
N TYR A 33 2.20 -10.34 5.23
CA TYR A 33 2.25 -9.11 4.46
C TYR A 33 2.92 -7.96 5.24
N LYS A 34 2.57 -7.79 6.51
CA LYS A 34 3.18 -6.76 7.37
C LYS A 34 4.70 -6.93 7.46
N VAL A 35 5.17 -8.15 7.70
CA VAL A 35 6.60 -8.47 7.77
C VAL A 35 7.31 -8.15 6.45
N ILE A 36 6.75 -8.54 5.32
CA ILE A 36 7.32 -8.26 3.98
C ILE A 36 7.32 -6.75 3.71
N GLY A 37 6.25 -6.04 4.05
CA GLY A 37 6.15 -4.59 3.90
C GLY A 37 7.24 -3.84 4.67
N GLU A 38 7.50 -4.22 5.91
CA GLU A 38 8.59 -3.67 6.73
C GLU A 38 9.97 -3.95 6.11
N GLN A 39 10.19 -5.14 5.58
CA GLN A 39 11.44 -5.50 4.89
C GLN A 39 11.64 -4.69 3.60
N ILE A 40 10.58 -4.45 2.82
CA ILE A 40 10.57 -3.58 1.64
C ILE A 40 10.99 -2.16 2.03
N VAL A 41 10.40 -1.60 3.08
CA VAL A 41 10.73 -0.27 3.59
C VAL A 41 12.19 -0.21 4.05
N ASN A 42 12.64 -1.18 4.84
CA ASN A 42 14.02 -1.28 5.31
C ASN A 42 15.02 -1.37 4.14
N THR A 43 14.63 -2.01 3.06
CA THR A 43 15.46 -2.04 1.84
C THR A 43 15.46 -0.69 1.12
N ALA A 44 14.31 -0.05 0.99
CA ALA A 44 14.17 1.23 0.30
C ALA A 44 14.95 2.35 1.02
N THR A 45 14.93 2.39 2.36
CA THR A 45 15.61 3.41 3.17
C THR A 45 17.12 3.42 3.01
N LYS A 46 17.73 2.28 2.64
CA LYS A 46 19.18 2.19 2.35
C LYS A 46 19.61 3.05 1.15
N TYR A 47 18.65 3.47 0.32
CA TYR A 47 18.92 4.28 -0.88
C TYR A 47 18.61 5.77 -0.70
N ILE A 48 18.24 6.22 0.52
CA ILE A 48 18.05 7.66 0.79
C ILE A 48 19.29 8.44 0.38
N GLY A 49 19.07 9.55 -0.33
CA GLY A 49 20.15 10.41 -0.87
C GLY A 49 20.65 10.02 -2.26
N VAL A 50 20.32 8.83 -2.78
CA VAL A 50 20.68 8.45 -4.16
C VAL A 50 20.02 9.43 -5.14
N LYS A 51 20.79 9.92 -6.12
CA LYS A 51 20.35 10.90 -7.11
C LYS A 51 19.24 10.38 -8.00
N TYR A 52 18.31 11.26 -8.35
CA TYR A 52 17.33 10.95 -9.38
C TYR A 52 18.00 10.84 -10.76
N ARG A 53 17.68 9.77 -11.48
CA ARG A 53 18.07 9.60 -12.88
C ARG A 53 16.91 8.98 -13.66
N TYR A 54 16.38 9.72 -14.61
CA TYR A 54 15.29 9.24 -15.47
C TYR A 54 15.67 7.95 -16.19
N GLY A 55 14.78 6.98 -16.18
CA GLY A 55 14.98 5.66 -16.82
C GLY A 55 15.88 4.69 -16.04
N HIS A 56 16.42 5.08 -14.87
CA HIS A 56 17.33 4.24 -14.10
C HIS A 56 16.62 3.49 -12.96
N SER A 57 17.09 2.27 -12.68
CA SER A 57 16.61 1.38 -11.63
C SER A 57 17.77 0.65 -10.93
N SER A 58 18.79 1.39 -10.50
CA SER A 58 19.98 0.84 -9.84
C SER A 58 20.50 1.80 -8.74
N PRO A 59 21.37 1.33 -7.82
CA PRO A 59 21.97 2.19 -6.79
C PRO A 59 22.74 3.39 -7.33
N ASN A 60 23.14 3.40 -8.60
CA ASN A 60 23.80 4.53 -9.26
C ASN A 60 22.83 5.66 -9.64
N GLY A 61 21.53 5.45 -9.48
CA GLY A 61 20.46 6.41 -9.74
C GLY A 61 19.12 5.72 -9.93
N PHE A 62 18.07 6.38 -9.50
CA PHE A 62 16.69 5.90 -9.62
C PHE A 62 15.77 6.95 -10.21
N ASP A 63 14.83 6.54 -11.06
CA ASP A 63 13.57 7.26 -11.16
C ASP A 63 12.55 6.68 -10.17
N CYS A 64 11.34 7.27 -10.08
CA CYS A 64 10.37 6.88 -9.07
C CYS A 64 9.96 5.40 -9.16
N SER A 65 9.58 4.94 -10.34
CA SER A 65 9.17 3.54 -10.56
C SER A 65 10.36 2.57 -10.65
N GLY A 66 11.54 3.06 -10.99
CA GLY A 66 12.78 2.29 -10.94
C GLY A 66 13.20 1.96 -9.51
N LEU A 67 13.03 2.89 -8.57
CA LEU A 67 13.25 2.64 -7.14
C LEU A 67 12.31 1.55 -6.64
N THR A 68 11.01 1.70 -6.87
CA THR A 68 10.01 0.71 -6.42
C THR A 68 10.27 -0.65 -7.04
N GLN A 69 10.51 -0.71 -8.36
CA GLN A 69 10.82 -1.96 -9.07
C GLN A 69 12.06 -2.65 -8.51
N TYR A 70 13.13 -1.90 -8.29
CA TYR A 70 14.38 -2.42 -7.75
C TYR A 70 14.20 -2.99 -6.34
N VAL A 71 13.52 -2.25 -5.47
CA VAL A 71 13.30 -2.66 -4.09
C VAL A 71 12.42 -3.92 -4.02
N TYR A 72 11.30 -3.95 -4.73
CA TYR A 72 10.41 -5.13 -4.75
C TYR A 72 11.10 -6.37 -5.33
N LYS A 73 11.91 -6.19 -6.38
CA LYS A 73 12.72 -7.28 -6.95
C LYS A 73 13.68 -7.91 -5.94
N LYS A 74 14.24 -7.14 -4.99
CA LYS A 74 15.10 -7.66 -3.93
C LYS A 74 14.37 -8.62 -2.98
N HIS A 75 13.04 -8.53 -2.93
CA HIS A 75 12.17 -9.42 -2.16
C HIS A 75 11.46 -10.46 -3.02
N GLY A 76 11.92 -10.71 -4.24
CA GLY A 76 11.33 -11.70 -5.15
C GLY A 76 10.04 -11.24 -5.85
N ILE A 77 9.59 -10.01 -5.59
CA ILE A 77 8.33 -9.49 -6.13
C ILE A 77 8.58 -8.76 -7.45
N LYS A 78 7.91 -9.22 -8.51
CA LYS A 78 8.03 -8.65 -9.86
C LYS A 78 6.96 -7.60 -10.10
N ILE A 79 7.37 -6.33 -10.28
CA ILE A 79 6.46 -5.24 -10.65
C ILE A 79 6.92 -4.58 -11.96
N SER A 80 5.99 -3.92 -12.64
CA SER A 80 6.22 -3.27 -13.93
C SER A 80 7.23 -2.12 -13.84
N ARG A 81 7.80 -1.75 -15.00
CA ARG A 81 8.83 -0.71 -15.05
C ARG A 81 8.28 0.71 -14.84
N THR A 82 7.07 0.99 -15.31
CA THR A 82 6.52 2.34 -15.26
C THR A 82 5.53 2.53 -14.12
N ALA A 83 5.42 3.73 -13.57
CA ALA A 83 4.45 4.04 -12.51
C ALA A 83 3.00 3.80 -12.96
N LYS A 84 2.69 4.05 -14.23
CA LYS A 84 1.37 3.80 -14.80
C LYS A 84 1.02 2.30 -14.78
N ASP A 85 1.96 1.46 -15.18
CA ASP A 85 1.73 0.02 -15.24
C ASP A 85 1.74 -0.61 -13.84
N GLN A 86 2.58 -0.10 -12.92
CA GLN A 86 2.54 -0.49 -11.50
C GLN A 86 1.18 -0.16 -10.86
N TYR A 87 0.55 0.95 -11.26
CA TYR A 87 -0.79 1.30 -10.79
C TYR A 87 -1.88 0.31 -11.22
N ASN A 88 -1.64 -0.49 -12.24
CA ASN A 88 -2.55 -1.52 -12.71
C ASN A 88 -2.25 -2.92 -12.14
N GLN A 89 -1.28 -3.04 -11.22
CA GLN A 89 -0.90 -4.30 -10.59
C GLN A 89 -1.35 -4.36 -9.13
N GLY A 90 -1.60 -5.56 -8.65
CA GLY A 90 -2.00 -5.82 -7.27
C GLY A 90 -3.42 -5.33 -6.94
N GLU A 91 -3.74 -5.40 -5.67
CA GLU A 91 -5.04 -5.04 -5.13
C GLU A 91 -5.15 -3.53 -4.89
N LYS A 92 -6.33 -2.97 -5.13
CA LYS A 92 -6.62 -1.57 -4.81
C LYS A 92 -6.80 -1.41 -3.30
N VAL A 93 -6.04 -0.50 -2.71
CA VAL A 93 -6.10 -0.20 -1.27
C VAL A 93 -6.74 1.15 -1.04
N LYS A 94 -7.68 1.21 -0.10
CA LYS A 94 -8.24 2.48 0.36
C LYS A 94 -7.23 3.23 1.22
N LYS A 95 -7.31 4.56 1.24
CA LYS A 95 -6.34 5.39 1.94
C LYS A 95 -6.25 5.12 3.45
N ASN A 96 -7.36 4.75 4.07
CA ASN A 96 -7.45 4.38 5.49
C ASN A 96 -7.06 2.91 5.79
N GLU A 97 -6.75 2.13 4.76
CA GLU A 97 -6.32 0.73 4.86
C GLU A 97 -4.86 0.54 4.45
N LEU A 98 -4.14 1.66 4.24
CA LEU A 98 -2.73 1.64 3.87
C LEU A 98 -1.87 0.97 4.94
N GLN A 99 -0.87 0.24 4.49
CA GLN A 99 0.14 -0.41 5.32
C GLN A 99 1.54 -0.15 4.79
N SER A 100 2.54 -0.34 5.65
CA SER A 100 3.94 -0.33 5.25
C SER A 100 4.19 -1.26 4.06
N GLY A 101 4.91 -0.77 3.06
CA GLY A 101 5.16 -1.51 1.82
C GLY A 101 4.13 -1.29 0.71
N ASP A 102 2.96 -0.69 0.95
CA ASP A 102 2.03 -0.37 -0.14
C ASP A 102 2.60 0.66 -1.12
N LEU A 103 2.24 0.56 -2.39
CA LEU A 103 2.56 1.56 -3.39
C LEU A 103 1.52 2.68 -3.41
N VAL A 104 1.98 3.93 -3.35
CA VAL A 104 1.12 5.13 -3.47
C VAL A 104 1.45 5.90 -4.73
N PHE A 105 0.42 6.37 -5.42
CA PHE A 105 0.53 6.94 -6.76
C PHE A 105 0.01 8.37 -6.82
N PHE A 106 0.69 9.18 -7.64
CA PHE A 106 0.40 10.60 -7.78
C PHE A 106 0.36 11.02 -9.25
N GLN A 107 -0.45 12.04 -9.53
CA GLN A 107 -0.48 12.70 -10.84
C GLN A 107 0.78 13.50 -11.11
N GLY A 108 1.10 13.68 -12.38
CA GLY A 108 2.10 14.64 -12.82
C GLY A 108 1.66 16.10 -12.61
N LYS A 109 2.61 17.03 -12.64
CA LYS A 109 2.35 18.48 -12.47
C LYS A 109 1.39 19.03 -13.56
N LYS A 110 1.47 18.51 -14.78
CA LYS A 110 0.69 18.96 -15.95
C LYS A 110 -0.14 17.82 -16.60
N SER A 111 -0.38 16.71 -15.87
CA SER A 111 -1.03 15.51 -16.41
C SER A 111 -2.05 14.95 -15.41
N LYS A 112 -3.22 14.58 -15.91
CA LYS A 112 -4.24 13.87 -15.09
C LYS A 112 -3.93 12.38 -14.86
N GLY A 113 -2.94 11.82 -15.53
CA GLY A 113 -2.54 10.40 -15.38
C GLY A 113 -1.50 10.19 -14.30
N VAL A 114 -1.34 8.92 -13.86
CA VAL A 114 -0.30 8.49 -12.94
C VAL A 114 1.09 8.75 -13.55
N ARG A 115 1.91 9.49 -12.84
CA ARG A 115 3.28 9.86 -13.24
C ARG A 115 4.32 9.68 -12.15
N HIS A 116 3.89 9.40 -10.93
CA HIS A 116 4.79 9.25 -9.81
C HIS A 116 4.31 8.15 -8.87
N VAL A 117 5.25 7.51 -8.21
CA VAL A 117 5.01 6.41 -7.25
C VAL A 117 6.00 6.49 -6.10
N GLY A 118 5.56 6.06 -4.93
CA GLY A 118 6.38 5.85 -3.74
C GLY A 118 5.92 4.63 -2.96
N ILE A 119 6.69 4.24 -1.97
CA ILE A 119 6.41 3.13 -1.05
C ILE A 119 6.00 3.72 0.30
N VAL A 120 4.86 3.31 0.84
CA VAL A 120 4.41 3.72 2.19
C VAL A 120 5.39 3.20 3.23
N ILE A 121 5.79 4.08 4.14
CA ILE A 121 6.62 3.73 5.30
C ILE A 121 5.72 3.51 6.52
N ASP A 122 4.90 4.51 6.82
CA ASP A 122 4.08 4.53 8.03
C ASP A 122 2.76 5.27 7.80
N THR A 123 1.76 4.95 8.60
CA THR A 123 0.42 5.54 8.54
C THR A 123 0.01 6.10 9.90
N PHE A 124 -0.78 7.17 9.89
CA PHE A 124 -1.28 7.85 11.09
C PHE A 124 -2.79 7.78 11.19
N GLU A 125 -3.34 7.83 12.40
CA GLU A 125 -4.79 7.74 12.67
C GLU A 125 -5.64 8.78 11.92
N ASN A 126 -5.07 9.95 11.60
CA ASN A 126 -5.72 11.00 10.80
C ASN A 126 -5.76 10.72 9.29
N GLY A 127 -5.38 9.50 8.85
CA GLY A 127 -5.33 9.08 7.45
C GLY A 127 -4.19 9.69 6.64
N HIS A 128 -3.22 10.32 7.30
CA HIS A 128 -1.96 10.71 6.69
C HIS A 128 -0.97 9.54 6.66
N PHE A 129 0.03 9.64 5.81
CA PHE A 129 1.10 8.64 5.71
C PHE A 129 2.42 9.30 5.29
N THR A 130 3.51 8.61 5.61
CA THR A 130 4.84 8.90 5.07
C THR A 130 5.17 7.89 3.98
N PHE A 131 5.97 8.31 3.02
CA PHE A 131 6.40 7.44 1.92
C PHE A 131 7.79 7.80 1.42
N ILE A 132 8.51 6.78 0.95
CA ILE A 132 9.81 6.94 0.31
C ILE A 132 9.65 6.90 -1.21
N HIS A 133 10.34 7.79 -1.91
CA HIS A 133 10.28 7.90 -3.37
C HIS A 133 11.54 8.56 -3.94
N ALA A 134 11.80 8.41 -5.23
CA ALA A 134 12.83 9.17 -5.93
C ALA A 134 12.23 10.49 -6.47
N SER A 135 12.54 11.58 -5.79
CA SER A 135 12.14 12.94 -6.18
C SER A 135 13.02 13.43 -7.33
N CYS A 136 12.43 13.98 -8.40
CA CYS A 136 13.16 14.53 -9.55
C CYS A 136 14.19 15.61 -9.16
N SER A 137 13.93 16.38 -8.10
CA SER A 137 14.80 17.48 -7.68
C SER A 137 15.70 17.17 -6.49
N LYS A 138 15.37 16.14 -5.68
CA LYS A 138 16.04 15.88 -4.40
C LYS A 138 16.56 14.44 -4.25
N GLY A 139 16.40 13.61 -5.28
CA GLY A 139 16.77 12.19 -5.20
C GLY A 139 15.85 11.38 -4.30
N VAL A 140 16.32 10.24 -3.82
CA VAL A 140 15.56 9.35 -2.95
C VAL A 140 15.40 9.98 -1.57
N ARG A 141 14.14 10.17 -1.14
CA ARG A 141 13.81 10.82 0.13
C ARG A 141 12.48 10.33 0.69
N ILE A 142 12.24 10.64 1.95
CA ILE A 142 10.94 10.51 2.60
C ILE A 142 10.16 11.82 2.40
N SER A 143 8.86 11.69 2.17
CA SER A 143 7.89 12.79 2.08
C SER A 143 6.62 12.44 2.84
N TYR A 144 5.80 13.47 3.11
CA TYR A 144 4.55 13.35 3.85
C TYR A 144 3.35 13.56 2.93
N SER A 145 2.32 12.76 3.10
CA SER A 145 1.09 12.84 2.29
C SER A 145 0.34 14.16 2.43
N TYR A 146 0.53 14.88 3.52
CA TYR A 146 -0.08 16.19 3.76
C TYR A 146 0.67 17.35 3.11
N GLU A 147 1.90 17.16 2.61
CA GLU A 147 2.58 18.18 1.82
C GLU A 147 1.67 18.59 0.65
N THR A 148 1.44 19.89 0.47
CA THR A 148 0.47 20.44 -0.51
C THR A 148 0.64 19.85 -1.91
N TYR A 149 1.88 19.58 -2.31
CA TYR A 149 2.18 18.97 -3.60
C TYR A 149 1.56 17.57 -3.73
N TYR A 150 1.73 16.69 -2.72
CA TYR A 150 1.26 15.30 -2.76
C TYR A 150 -0.23 15.19 -2.42
N LYS A 151 -0.72 15.98 -1.46
CA LYS A 151 -2.14 16.02 -1.10
C LYS A 151 -3.03 16.27 -2.31
N ARG A 152 -2.65 17.24 -3.17
CA ARG A 152 -3.43 17.59 -4.38
C ARG A 152 -3.29 16.60 -5.53
N ARG A 153 -2.32 15.70 -5.49
CA ARG A 153 -1.98 14.80 -6.62
C ARG A 153 -2.18 13.33 -6.33
N TYR A 154 -2.57 12.98 -5.14
CA TYR A 154 -2.84 11.59 -4.78
C TYR A 154 -3.92 10.98 -5.68
N VAL A 155 -3.62 9.81 -6.26
CA VAL A 155 -4.51 9.08 -7.17
C VAL A 155 -5.09 7.85 -6.50
N GLY A 156 -4.28 7.14 -5.72
CA GLY A 156 -4.66 5.89 -5.08
C GLY A 156 -3.45 5.06 -4.67
N ALA A 157 -3.73 3.86 -4.21
CA ALA A 157 -2.71 2.93 -3.75
C ALA A 157 -2.94 1.51 -4.27
N ARG A 158 -1.86 0.72 -4.25
CA ARG A 158 -1.85 -0.70 -4.60
C ARG A 158 -1.05 -1.51 -3.59
N ARG A 159 -1.57 -2.68 -3.26
CA ARG A 159 -0.88 -3.72 -2.51
C ARG A 159 -0.48 -4.81 -3.48
N VAL A 160 0.83 -4.99 -3.65
CA VAL A 160 1.36 -6.04 -4.50
C VAL A 160 1.82 -7.16 -3.59
N LEU A 161 0.97 -8.15 -3.44
CA LEU A 161 1.22 -9.36 -2.65
C LEU A 161 2.04 -10.38 -3.47
N VAL A 162 2.72 -11.24 -2.76
CA VAL A 162 3.36 -12.44 -3.28
C VAL A 162 2.40 -13.61 -3.11
#